data_ce796d957e3422da9cec917758840d70
#
_entry.id   ce796d957e3422da9cec917758840d70
#
_cell.length_a   1.000
_cell.length_b   1.000
_cell.length_c   1.000
_cell.angle_alpha   90.00
_cell.angle_beta   90.00
_cell.angle_gamma   90.00
#
_symmetry.space_group_name_H-M   'P 1'
#
loop_
_entity.id
_entity.type
_entity.pdbx_description
1 polymer ?
#
loop_
_entity_poly.entity_id
_entity_poly.type
_entity_poly.pdbx_seq_one_letter_code
_entity_poly.pdbx_strand_id
1 'polypeptide(L)'
;MKVADNYEAKIWLGLREGYTSKQHFPYAVENVVSDWCTKKKQCVTITPTKFIYVKADDTGEGMEDGAIIGFINYPRYPQSQAEIRNRARELGELLMKTFKQYRVSITFYPSNPGGVMMLENEELE
;
A
#
# COMPACT_ATOMS: atom_id res chain seq x y z
N MET A 1 27.98 -12.18 -5.54
CA MET A 1 26.87 -11.99 -4.61
C MET A 1 26.87 -10.57 -4.08
N LYS A 2 25.71 -9.95 -4.00
CA LYS A 2 25.55 -8.62 -3.41
C LYS A 2 24.62 -8.74 -2.21
N VAL A 3 24.86 -7.93 -1.18
CA VAL A 3 23.99 -7.87 0.01
C VAL A 3 23.67 -6.41 0.32
N ALA A 4 22.48 -6.21 0.91
CA ALA A 4 22.05 -4.92 1.40
C ALA A 4 21.31 -5.13 2.73
N ASP A 5 21.18 -4.07 3.52
CA ASP A 5 20.39 -4.12 4.75
C ASP A 5 18.91 -4.42 4.43
N ASN A 6 18.28 -5.22 5.26
CA ASN A 6 16.89 -5.61 5.03
C ASN A 6 15.94 -4.50 5.50
N TYR A 7 15.51 -3.67 4.55
CA TYR A 7 14.48 -2.66 4.74
C TYR A 7 13.29 -3.05 3.87
N GLU A 8 12.10 -3.07 4.45
CA GLU A 8 10.88 -3.43 3.75
C GLU A 8 9.75 -2.46 4.09
N ALA A 9 8.82 -2.33 3.16
CA ALA A 9 7.57 -1.65 3.38
C ALA A 9 6.47 -2.37 2.63
N LYS A 10 5.27 -2.40 3.23
CA LYS A 10 4.09 -2.98 2.58
C LYS A 10 2.93 -2.00 2.70
N ILE A 11 2.32 -1.70 1.56
CA ILE A 11 1.11 -0.89 1.50
C ILE A 11 -0.08 -1.83 1.43
N TRP A 12 -1.01 -1.70 2.37
CA TRP A 12 -2.22 -2.52 2.45
C TRP A 12 -3.38 -1.71 1.87
N LEU A 13 -3.76 -2.03 0.64
CA LEU A 13 -4.73 -1.24 -0.13
C LEU A 13 -6.03 -2.01 -0.31
N GLY A 14 -7.15 -1.46 0.18
CA GLY A 14 -8.48 -1.96 -0.15
C GLY A 14 -8.91 -1.49 -1.53
N LEU A 15 -9.80 -2.24 -2.17
CA LEU A 15 -10.27 -1.94 -3.52
C LEU A 15 -11.73 -1.49 -3.56
N ARG A 16 -12.44 -1.49 -2.42
CA ARG A 16 -13.78 -0.92 -2.34
C ARG A 16 -13.68 0.58 -2.16
N GLU A 17 -14.43 1.34 -2.95
CA GLU A 17 -14.42 2.79 -2.89
C GLU A 17 -15.23 3.28 -1.68
N GLY A 18 -14.52 3.76 -0.65
CA GLY A 18 -15.12 4.22 0.60
C GLY A 18 -16.03 3.16 1.23
N TYR A 19 -17.22 3.57 1.64
CA TYR A 19 -18.23 2.65 2.17
C TYR A 19 -19.30 2.29 1.14
N THR A 20 -19.00 2.52 -0.14
CA THR A 20 -19.94 2.21 -1.23
C THR A 20 -19.80 0.75 -1.65
N SER A 21 -20.67 0.31 -2.56
CA SER A 21 -20.60 -1.02 -3.16
C SER A 21 -19.65 -1.08 -4.36
N LYS A 22 -19.09 0.07 -4.77
CA LYS A 22 -18.20 0.14 -5.92
C LYS A 22 -16.84 -0.44 -5.59
N GLN A 23 -16.40 -1.41 -6.37
CA GLN A 23 -15.08 -2.03 -6.23
C GLN A 23 -14.23 -1.74 -7.46
N HIS A 24 -12.96 -1.45 -7.22
CA HIS A 24 -11.97 -1.31 -8.28
C HIS A 24 -11.40 -2.66 -8.68
N PHE A 25 -10.92 -2.76 -9.91
CA PHE A 25 -10.32 -3.99 -10.41
C PHE A 25 -8.82 -4.01 -10.11
N PRO A 26 -8.26 -5.18 -9.78
CA PRO A 26 -6.82 -5.29 -9.49
C PRO A 26 -5.92 -4.76 -10.61
N TYR A 27 -6.29 -4.94 -11.88
CA TYR A 27 -5.46 -4.43 -12.98
C TYR A 27 -5.36 -2.91 -13.00
N ALA A 28 -6.37 -2.21 -12.47
CA ALA A 28 -6.30 -0.75 -12.38
C ALA A 28 -5.19 -0.33 -11.41
N VAL A 29 -5.00 -1.08 -10.32
CA VAL A 29 -3.89 -0.86 -9.39
C VAL A 29 -2.57 -1.10 -10.09
N GLU A 30 -2.45 -2.20 -10.83
CA GLU A 30 -1.23 -2.52 -11.56
C GLU A 30 -0.83 -1.41 -12.52
N ASN A 31 -1.80 -0.82 -13.24
CA ASN A 31 -1.53 0.26 -14.17
C ASN A 31 -0.99 1.51 -13.47
N VAL A 32 -1.59 1.91 -12.36
CA VAL A 32 -1.14 3.08 -11.58
C VAL A 32 0.24 2.84 -11.00
N VAL A 33 0.46 1.66 -10.43
CA VAL A 33 1.74 1.29 -9.81
C VAL A 33 2.85 1.22 -10.86
N SER A 34 2.57 0.63 -12.02
CA SER A 34 3.53 0.53 -13.13
C SER A 34 3.97 1.92 -13.60
N ASP A 35 3.02 2.83 -13.78
CA ASP A 35 3.32 4.20 -14.19
C ASP A 35 4.18 4.93 -13.16
N TRP A 36 3.82 4.81 -11.89
CA TRP A 36 4.58 5.41 -10.79
C TRP A 36 6.00 4.84 -10.72
N CYS A 37 6.14 3.51 -10.80
CA CYS A 37 7.45 2.85 -10.77
C CYS A 37 8.36 3.31 -11.91
N THR A 38 7.79 3.49 -13.10
CA THR A 38 8.54 3.98 -14.25
C THR A 38 9.05 5.40 -14.00
N LYS A 39 8.20 6.28 -13.47
CA LYS A 39 8.56 7.67 -13.20
C LYS A 39 9.59 7.80 -12.07
N LYS A 40 9.46 6.99 -11.03
CA LYS A 40 10.30 7.06 -9.83
C LYS A 40 11.48 6.09 -9.86
N LYS A 41 11.58 5.26 -10.90
CA LYS A 41 12.63 4.22 -11.03
C LYS A 41 12.65 3.31 -9.81
N GLN A 42 11.49 2.78 -9.46
CA GLN A 42 11.32 1.87 -8.34
C GLN A 42 10.90 0.49 -8.83
N CYS A 43 11.13 -0.51 -8.00
CA CYS A 43 10.68 -1.87 -8.21
C CYS A 43 9.85 -2.30 -7.00
N VAL A 44 8.64 -2.79 -7.24
CA VAL A 44 7.74 -3.24 -6.18
C VAL A 44 7.09 -4.55 -6.60
N THR A 45 6.51 -5.24 -5.64
CA THR A 45 5.66 -6.41 -5.90
C THR A 45 4.21 -6.04 -5.60
N ILE A 46 3.27 -6.73 -6.26
CA ILE A 46 1.84 -6.61 -5.97
C ILE A 46 1.33 -8.02 -5.69
N THR A 47 0.69 -8.16 -4.53
CA THR A 47 0.09 -9.44 -4.12
C THR A 47 -1.39 -9.23 -3.86
N PRO A 48 -2.28 -10.00 -4.51
CA PRO A 48 -3.72 -9.96 -4.20
C PRO A 48 -3.98 -10.39 -2.77
N THR A 49 -4.94 -9.75 -2.12
CA THR A 49 -5.35 -10.12 -0.78
C THR A 49 -6.85 -9.90 -0.60
N LYS A 50 -7.37 -10.34 0.53
CA LYS A 50 -8.74 -10.06 0.95
C LYS A 50 -8.71 -9.51 2.37
N PHE A 51 -9.51 -8.48 2.61
CA PHE A 51 -9.74 -7.97 3.95
C PHE A 51 -11.03 -8.56 4.48
N ILE A 52 -10.98 -9.10 5.68
CA ILE A 52 -12.14 -9.64 6.39
C ILE A 52 -12.25 -8.84 7.67
N TYR A 53 -13.40 -8.25 7.90
CA TYR A 53 -13.59 -7.33 9.03
C TYR A 53 -15.02 -7.41 9.55
N VAL A 54 -15.25 -6.86 10.74
CA VAL A 54 -16.59 -6.68 11.27
C VAL A 54 -17.18 -5.42 10.65
N LYS A 55 -18.40 -5.53 10.10
CA LYS A 55 -19.07 -4.35 9.53
C LYS A 55 -19.31 -3.30 10.61
N ALA A 56 -19.27 -2.03 10.21
CA ALA A 56 -19.40 -0.90 11.13
C ALA A 56 -20.71 -0.91 11.93
N ASP A 57 -21.76 -1.57 11.42
CA ASP A 57 -23.07 -1.68 12.07
C ASP A 57 -23.23 -2.97 12.90
N ASP A 58 -22.15 -3.72 13.10
CA ASP A 58 -22.14 -5.00 13.82
C ASP A 58 -23.07 -6.07 13.23
N THR A 59 -23.48 -5.96 11.98
CA THR A 59 -24.38 -6.91 11.34
C THR A 59 -23.70 -8.14 10.75
N GLY A 60 -22.42 -8.36 11.10
CA GLY A 60 -21.66 -9.50 10.64
C GLY A 60 -20.35 -9.12 9.97
N GLU A 61 -19.77 -10.08 9.25
CA GLU A 61 -18.48 -9.88 8.60
C GLU A 61 -18.61 -9.12 7.28
N GLY A 62 -17.71 -8.17 7.08
CA GLY A 62 -17.47 -7.56 5.78
C GLY A 62 -16.29 -8.22 5.10
N MET A 63 -16.25 -8.13 3.78
CA MET A 63 -15.14 -8.66 2.99
C MET A 63 -14.92 -7.78 1.78
N GLU A 64 -13.65 -7.47 1.48
CA GLU A 64 -13.31 -6.77 0.25
C GLU A 64 -12.00 -7.28 -0.31
N ASP A 65 -11.89 -7.21 -1.63
CA ASP A 65 -10.62 -7.48 -2.30
C ASP A 65 -9.65 -6.34 -2.04
N GLY A 66 -8.38 -6.68 -2.03
CA GLY A 66 -7.32 -5.73 -1.84
C GLY A 66 -6.04 -6.14 -2.53
N ALA A 67 -5.02 -5.32 -2.35
CA ALA A 67 -3.69 -5.58 -2.85
C ALA A 67 -2.66 -5.16 -1.81
N ILE A 68 -1.56 -5.90 -1.74
CA ILE A 68 -0.40 -5.53 -0.94
C ILE A 68 0.70 -5.15 -1.91
N ILE A 69 1.21 -3.93 -1.79
CA ILE A 69 2.33 -3.45 -2.60
C ILE A 69 3.57 -3.49 -1.73
N GLY A 70 4.54 -4.32 -2.12
CA GLY A 70 5.73 -4.58 -1.33
C GLY A 70 6.98 -3.89 -1.88
N PHE A 71 7.75 -3.29 -0.96
CA PHE A 71 9.06 -2.72 -1.22
C PHE A 71 10.10 -3.53 -0.46
N ILE A 72 11.23 -3.79 -1.11
CA ILE A 72 12.42 -4.30 -0.41
C ILE A 72 13.64 -3.48 -0.84
N ASN A 73 14.69 -3.58 -0.04
CA ASN A 73 15.97 -2.95 -0.41
C ASN A 73 16.74 -3.90 -1.33
N TYR A 74 16.58 -3.70 -2.64
CA TYR A 74 17.24 -4.55 -3.62
C TYR A 74 18.75 -4.31 -3.63
N PRO A 75 19.58 -5.36 -3.44
CA PRO A 75 21.03 -5.18 -3.40
C PRO A 75 21.64 -4.56 -4.66
N ARG A 76 20.97 -4.72 -5.80
CA ARG A 76 21.43 -4.13 -7.06
C ARG A 76 21.34 -2.60 -7.05
N TYR A 77 20.32 -2.06 -6.38
CA TYR A 77 20.07 -0.62 -6.28
C TYR A 77 19.68 -0.29 -4.84
N PRO A 78 20.65 -0.32 -3.92
CA PRO A 78 20.32 -0.16 -2.50
C PRO A 78 19.83 1.24 -2.18
N GLN A 79 18.89 1.32 -1.26
CA GLN A 79 18.30 2.55 -0.77
C GLN A 79 18.43 2.60 0.75
N SER A 80 18.39 3.79 1.31
CA SER A 80 18.31 3.95 2.77
C SER A 80 16.92 3.58 3.28
N GLN A 81 16.83 3.31 4.58
CA GLN A 81 15.56 3.06 5.23
C GLN A 81 14.60 4.23 5.02
N ALA A 82 15.10 5.47 5.16
CA ALA A 82 14.29 6.68 4.96
C ALA A 82 13.76 6.79 3.54
N GLU A 83 14.57 6.45 2.53
CA GLU A 83 14.12 6.48 1.13
C GLU A 83 13.00 5.49 0.88
N ILE A 84 13.14 4.25 1.36
CA ILE A 84 12.11 3.22 1.19
C ILE A 84 10.81 3.65 1.88
N ARG A 85 10.90 4.19 3.10
CA ARG A 85 9.74 4.69 3.83
C ARG A 85 9.05 5.83 3.10
N ASN A 86 9.83 6.79 2.58
CA ASN A 86 9.29 7.93 1.85
C ASN A 86 8.62 7.50 0.54
N ARG A 87 9.22 6.55 -0.18
CA ARG A 87 8.63 6.03 -1.42
C ARG A 87 7.33 5.27 -1.16
N ALA A 88 7.30 4.45 -0.12
CA ALA A 88 6.10 3.74 0.25
C ALA A 88 4.97 4.70 0.65
N ARG A 89 5.28 5.74 1.42
CA ARG A 89 4.28 6.74 1.80
C ARG A 89 3.76 7.50 0.58
N GLU A 90 4.66 7.91 -0.31
CA GLU A 90 4.29 8.62 -1.54
C GLU A 90 3.33 7.79 -2.40
N LEU A 91 3.68 6.53 -2.66
CA LEU A 91 2.82 5.63 -3.43
C LEU A 91 1.51 5.34 -2.68
N GLY A 92 1.58 5.13 -1.38
CA GLY A 92 0.39 4.90 -0.56
C GLY A 92 -0.61 6.05 -0.63
N GLU A 93 -0.13 7.29 -0.58
CA GLU A 93 -0.98 8.47 -0.71
C GLU A 93 -1.61 8.56 -2.11
N LEU A 94 -0.82 8.30 -3.16
CA LEU A 94 -1.33 8.29 -4.53
C LEU A 94 -2.44 7.24 -4.70
N LEU A 95 -2.21 6.01 -4.22
CA LEU A 95 -3.19 4.93 -4.33
C LEU A 95 -4.44 5.22 -3.51
N MET A 96 -4.28 5.74 -2.30
CA MET A 96 -5.40 6.09 -1.44
C MET A 96 -6.34 7.10 -2.13
N LYS A 97 -5.78 8.13 -2.73
CA LYS A 97 -6.56 9.17 -3.42
C LYS A 97 -7.15 8.67 -4.73
N THR A 98 -6.35 7.96 -5.53
CA THR A 98 -6.78 7.44 -6.83
C THR A 98 -7.96 6.47 -6.69
N PHE A 99 -7.90 5.58 -5.70
CA PHE A 99 -8.91 4.54 -5.49
C PHE A 99 -9.92 4.90 -4.39
N LYS A 100 -9.91 6.14 -3.95
CA LYS A 100 -10.87 6.72 -2.99
C LYS A 100 -11.05 5.86 -1.74
N GLN A 101 -9.93 5.56 -1.10
CA GLN A 101 -9.90 4.84 0.16
C GLN A 101 -9.91 5.84 1.31
N TYR A 102 -10.66 5.54 2.37
CA TYR A 102 -10.65 6.37 3.59
C TYR A 102 -9.32 6.28 4.31
N ARG A 103 -8.73 5.09 4.33
CA ARG A 103 -7.48 4.83 5.05
C ARG A 103 -6.66 3.82 4.28
N VAL A 104 -5.34 3.96 4.40
CA VAL A 104 -4.39 2.99 3.87
C VAL A 104 -3.32 2.81 4.94
N SER A 105 -3.05 1.58 5.32
CA SER A 105 -1.99 1.27 6.28
C SER A 105 -0.73 0.84 5.56
N ILE A 106 0.41 1.26 6.11
CA ILE A 106 1.73 0.88 5.59
C ILE A 106 2.51 0.29 6.75
N THR A 107 3.04 -0.91 6.57
CA THR A 107 3.90 -1.55 7.56
C THR A 107 5.35 -1.46 7.11
N PHE A 108 6.26 -1.38 8.09
CA PHE A 108 7.69 -1.22 7.84
C PHE A 108 8.52 -2.26 8.58
N TYR A 109 9.60 -2.68 7.96
CA TYR A 109 10.62 -3.50 8.61
C TYR A 109 12.00 -2.85 8.34
N PRO A 110 12.87 -2.64 9.34
CA PRO A 110 12.58 -2.84 10.77
C PRO A 110 11.43 -1.97 11.26
N SER A 111 10.73 -2.42 12.28
CA SER A 111 9.53 -1.73 12.77
C SER A 111 9.82 -0.51 13.65
N ASN A 112 11.05 -0.25 13.97
CA ASN A 112 11.44 0.91 14.78
C ASN A 112 12.14 1.97 13.89
N PRO A 113 11.67 3.24 13.89
CA PRO A 113 10.51 3.77 14.61
C PRO A 113 9.19 3.54 13.84
N GLY A 114 8.07 3.49 14.60
CA GLY A 114 6.73 3.53 14.01
C GLY A 114 6.44 2.46 12.95
N GLY A 115 6.36 1.19 13.35
CA GLY A 115 6.23 0.05 12.44
C GLY A 115 4.98 0.02 11.58
N VAL A 116 3.92 0.73 11.98
CA VAL A 116 2.68 0.85 11.21
C VAL A 116 2.30 2.32 11.11
N MET A 117 2.07 2.76 9.88
CA MET A 117 1.57 4.11 9.59
C MET A 117 0.19 3.97 8.97
N MET A 118 -0.75 4.80 9.39
CA MET A 118 -2.06 4.86 8.77
C MET A 118 -2.25 6.23 8.11
N LEU A 119 -2.42 6.21 6.79
CA LEU A 119 -2.77 7.39 6.03
C LEU A 119 -4.28 7.57 6.05
N GLU A 120 -4.73 8.80 6.21
CA GLU A 120 -6.15 9.14 6.22
C GLU A 120 -6.46 10.07 5.07
N ASN A 121 -7.56 9.79 4.37
CA ASN A 121 -7.96 10.58 3.20
C ASN A 121 -8.93 11.67 3.64
N GLU A 122 -8.41 12.85 3.90
CA GLU A 122 -9.20 13.99 4.37
C GLU A 122 -10.23 14.47 3.34
N GLU A 123 -10.01 14.17 2.06
CA GLU A 123 -10.94 14.56 1.00
C GLU A 123 -12.26 13.80 1.05
N LEU A 124 -12.28 12.63 1.73
CA LEU A 124 -13.48 11.79 1.84
C LEU A 124 -14.19 11.91 3.20
N GLU A 125 -13.62 12.66 4.13
CA GLU A 125 -14.16 12.85 5.48
C GLU A 125 -15.05 14.07 5.58
#